data_e2d0310ad413ea18c8e219481e91f385
#
_entry.id   e2d0310ad413ea18c8e219481e91f385
#
_cell.length_a   1.000
_cell.length_b   1.000
_cell.length_c   1.000
_cell.angle_alpha   90.00
_cell.angle_beta   90.00
_cell.angle_gamma   90.00
#
_symmetry.space_group_name_H-M   'P 1'
#
loop_
_entity.id
_entity.type
_entity.pdbx_description
1 polymer ?
#
loop_
_entity_poly.entity_id
_entity_poly.type
_entity_poly.pdbx_seq_one_letter_code
_entity_poly.pdbx_strand_id
1 'polypeptide(L)'
;MRLWSDNLKLGKGSAFVKRDLRLLPLTEAEFEADFWFDAESSTKRREVWTGMVIERESGAVLAMRNVEWPPPTVNDLANFLGHAMLRPLTAGDRQRPGTIHLRDRPQWQELLPHLDQLGIKVVLADDLPWFDQAVVEFLQHRRHASPKVLDEEQIREDLRRPFPPRKPTSIDAALALMHWTDDLLKAGYASARKGTPAAFDPMSTVTIHLTDEELQLILTETYVARTKKLRPQLEAMVGLQQDIDLPIHEWGQVVCSLCAAGEGARARKRAMRLAGRIARLLAEAVGFEGPPLKK
;
A
#
# COMPACT_ATOMS: atom_id res chain seq x y z
N MET A 1 -12.25 -4.10 7.20
CA MET A 1 -10.87 -4.62 7.24
C MET A 1 -10.00 -3.65 6.44
N ARG A 2 -9.15 -2.84 7.09
CA ARG A 2 -8.24 -1.90 6.41
C ARG A 2 -7.08 -2.71 5.85
N LEU A 3 -6.81 -2.59 4.56
CA LEU A 3 -5.63 -3.20 3.97
C LEU A 3 -4.39 -2.46 4.52
N TRP A 4 -3.41 -3.20 4.99
CA TRP A 4 -2.18 -2.66 5.64
C TRP A 4 -1.43 -1.62 4.78
N SER A 5 -1.54 -1.73 3.46
CA SER A 5 -0.93 -0.79 2.53
C SER A 5 -1.58 0.61 2.52
N ASP A 6 -2.79 0.73 3.08
CA ASP A 6 -3.54 1.99 3.10
C ASP A 6 -3.35 2.76 4.41
N ASN A 7 -2.72 2.16 5.43
CA ASN A 7 -2.42 2.85 6.69
C ASN A 7 -1.30 3.87 6.49
N LEU A 8 -1.41 5.01 7.16
CA LEU A 8 -0.43 6.08 7.10
C LEU A 8 0.93 5.63 7.66
N LYS A 9 1.97 5.69 6.84
CA LYS A 9 3.36 5.38 7.20
C LYS A 9 4.13 6.68 7.39
N LEU A 10 4.55 6.94 8.62
CA LEU A 10 5.37 8.09 8.97
C LEU A 10 6.80 7.65 9.25
N GLY A 11 7.79 8.37 8.71
CA GLY A 11 9.19 8.11 8.99
C GLY A 11 10.01 7.64 7.79
N LYS A 12 10.93 6.69 8.01
CA LYS A 12 11.91 6.29 6.99
C LYS A 12 11.25 5.84 5.68
N GLY A 13 11.57 6.52 4.59
CA GLY A 13 11.01 6.28 3.26
C GLY A 13 9.77 7.11 2.92
N SER A 14 9.25 7.94 3.85
CA SER A 14 8.20 8.93 3.60
C SER A 14 8.79 10.32 3.50
N ALA A 15 8.29 11.15 2.57
CA ALA A 15 8.60 12.59 2.56
C ALA A 15 7.90 13.33 3.71
N PHE A 16 6.83 12.76 4.27
CA PHE A 16 6.13 13.32 5.40
C PHE A 16 6.83 12.97 6.72
N VAL A 17 7.96 13.60 6.96
CA VAL A 17 8.73 13.44 8.20
C VAL A 17 8.44 14.61 9.13
N LYS A 18 7.58 14.39 10.13
CA LYS A 18 7.13 15.46 11.05
C LYS A 18 8.27 16.28 11.65
N ARG A 19 9.41 15.65 12.00
CA ARG A 19 10.56 16.34 12.55
C ARG A 19 11.09 17.39 11.57
N ASP A 20 11.22 17.03 10.30
CA ASP A 20 11.80 17.90 9.28
C ASP A 20 10.79 18.97 8.85
N LEU A 21 9.51 18.62 8.80
CA LEU A 21 8.42 19.56 8.52
C LEU A 21 8.27 20.62 9.64
N ARG A 22 8.47 20.23 10.91
CA ARG A 22 8.44 21.19 12.04
C ARG A 22 9.53 22.27 11.99
N LEU A 23 10.63 21.99 11.30
CA LEU A 23 11.71 22.96 11.12
C LEU A 23 11.37 24.06 10.09
N LEU A 24 10.35 23.85 9.27
CA LEU A 24 9.92 24.85 8.31
C LEU A 24 9.13 25.97 9.02
N PRO A 25 9.22 27.20 8.54
CA PRO A 25 8.39 28.29 9.04
C PRO A 25 6.90 27.97 8.81
N LEU A 26 6.08 28.21 9.81
CA LEU A 26 4.62 28.22 9.66
C LEU A 26 4.24 29.61 9.14
N THR A 27 3.50 29.66 8.05
CA THR A 27 3.09 30.89 7.38
C THR A 27 1.57 30.98 7.31
N GLU A 28 1.05 32.10 6.85
CA GLU A 28 -0.38 32.29 6.59
C GLU A 28 -0.80 31.71 5.22
N ALA A 29 0.12 31.15 4.46
CA ALA A 29 -0.17 30.55 3.16
C ALA A 29 -1.26 29.48 3.27
N GLU A 30 -2.11 29.41 2.25
CA GLU A 30 -3.14 28.40 2.11
C GLU A 30 -2.87 27.53 0.88
N PHE A 31 -2.93 26.22 1.06
CA PHE A 31 -2.76 25.27 -0.03
C PHE A 31 -4.07 24.55 -0.34
N GLU A 32 -4.29 24.24 -1.62
CA GLU A 32 -5.30 23.27 -2.06
C GLU A 32 -4.59 22.03 -2.60
N ALA A 33 -5.09 20.84 -2.25
CA ALA A 33 -4.50 19.59 -2.70
C ALA A 33 -5.55 18.50 -2.91
N ASP A 34 -5.47 17.82 -4.03
CA ASP A 34 -6.26 16.62 -4.34
C ASP A 34 -5.60 15.82 -5.48
N PHE A 35 -6.25 14.74 -5.87
CA PHE A 35 -5.91 13.90 -7.01
C PHE A 35 -7.13 13.75 -7.93
N TRP A 36 -6.88 13.64 -9.23
CA TRP A 36 -7.93 13.30 -10.20
C TRP A 36 -7.52 12.13 -11.08
N PHE A 37 -8.50 11.45 -11.64
CA PHE A 37 -8.28 10.39 -12.60
C PHE A 37 -7.84 11.00 -13.93
N ASP A 38 -6.62 10.73 -14.35
CA ASP A 38 -6.08 11.21 -15.64
C ASP A 38 -6.40 10.19 -16.74
N ALA A 39 -7.57 10.37 -17.37
CA ALA A 39 -8.03 9.49 -18.42
C ALA A 39 -7.09 9.49 -19.65
N GLU A 40 -6.36 10.59 -19.91
CA GLU A 40 -5.46 10.70 -21.06
C GLU A 40 -4.14 9.94 -20.83
N SER A 41 -3.63 9.95 -19.61
CA SER A 41 -2.45 9.15 -19.23
C SER A 41 -2.79 7.69 -18.96
N SER A 42 -4.08 7.37 -18.85
CA SER A 42 -4.56 6.03 -18.53
C SER A 42 -4.71 5.15 -19.79
N THR A 43 -4.52 3.85 -19.62
CA THR A 43 -4.74 2.83 -20.65
C THR A 43 -5.62 1.72 -20.10
N LYS A 44 -6.08 0.79 -20.96
CA LYS A 44 -6.85 -0.41 -20.50
C LYS A 44 -6.12 -1.24 -19.44
N ARG A 45 -4.80 -1.09 -19.31
CA ARG A 45 -3.95 -1.87 -18.38
C ARG A 45 -3.34 -1.03 -17.26
N ARG A 46 -3.44 0.31 -17.35
CA ARG A 46 -2.76 1.24 -16.47
C ARG A 46 -3.68 2.42 -16.20
N GLU A 47 -4.26 2.49 -15.03
CA GLU A 47 -4.99 3.64 -14.55
C GLU A 47 -4.00 4.62 -13.90
N VAL A 48 -4.09 5.89 -14.23
CA VAL A 48 -3.22 6.95 -13.72
C VAL A 48 -4.05 7.99 -13.01
N TRP A 49 -3.58 8.36 -11.84
CA TRP A 49 -4.12 9.45 -11.04
C TRP A 49 -3.07 10.54 -10.96
N THR A 50 -3.45 11.76 -11.25
CA THR A 50 -2.55 12.91 -11.15
C THR A 50 -2.96 13.76 -9.96
N GLY A 51 -1.99 14.17 -9.14
CA GLY A 51 -2.20 15.06 -8.01
C GLY A 51 -1.53 16.41 -8.24
N MET A 52 -2.13 17.47 -7.69
CA MET A 52 -1.54 18.80 -7.60
C MET A 52 -1.66 19.35 -6.17
N VAL A 53 -0.65 20.13 -5.76
CA VAL A 53 -0.74 21.04 -4.61
C VAL A 53 -0.56 22.45 -5.15
N ILE A 54 -1.49 23.32 -4.81
CA ILE A 54 -1.56 24.69 -5.31
C ILE A 54 -1.58 25.65 -4.14
N GLU A 55 -0.81 26.72 -4.24
CA GLU A 55 -0.90 27.85 -3.32
C GLU A 55 -2.02 28.79 -3.77
N ARG A 56 -2.97 29.08 -2.87
CA ARG A 56 -4.20 29.81 -3.22
C ARG A 56 -3.95 31.27 -3.60
N GLU A 57 -3.00 31.93 -2.98
CA GLU A 57 -2.76 33.35 -3.26
C GLU A 57 -2.16 33.58 -4.64
N SER A 58 -1.16 32.77 -5.00
CA SER A 58 -0.42 32.93 -6.25
C SER A 58 -0.97 32.08 -7.42
N GLY A 59 -1.76 31.06 -7.12
CA GLY A 59 -2.13 30.01 -8.10
C GLY A 59 -0.97 29.11 -8.48
N ALA A 60 0.16 29.19 -7.81
CA ALA A 60 1.37 28.45 -8.16
C ALA A 60 1.22 26.95 -7.84
N VAL A 61 1.58 26.10 -8.80
CA VAL A 61 1.67 24.65 -8.60
C VAL A 61 2.94 24.32 -7.81
N LEU A 62 2.81 23.96 -6.55
CA LEU A 62 3.91 23.63 -5.66
C LEU A 62 4.40 22.20 -5.81
N ALA A 63 3.51 21.30 -6.17
CA ALA A 63 3.84 19.91 -6.47
C ALA A 63 2.88 19.33 -7.50
N MET A 64 3.36 18.39 -8.30
CA MET A 64 2.58 17.60 -9.22
C MET A 64 3.12 16.19 -9.26
N ARG A 65 2.26 15.17 -9.21
CA ARG A 65 2.68 13.78 -9.18
C ARG A 65 1.65 12.86 -9.82
N ASN A 66 2.14 11.89 -10.58
CA ASN A 66 1.32 10.80 -11.07
C ASN A 66 1.42 9.59 -10.14
N VAL A 67 0.30 8.99 -9.84
CA VAL A 67 0.16 7.73 -9.11
C VAL A 67 -0.52 6.73 -10.03
N GLU A 68 0.11 5.58 -10.21
CA GLU A 68 -0.50 4.49 -10.97
C GLU A 68 -1.39 3.65 -10.05
N TRP A 69 -2.31 2.90 -10.67
CA TRP A 69 -3.15 1.98 -9.91
C TRP A 69 -2.39 1.29 -8.76
N PRO A 70 -2.93 1.24 -7.57
CA PRO A 70 -4.31 1.55 -7.11
C PRO A 70 -4.58 3.05 -6.97
N PRO A 71 -5.85 3.46 -6.74
CA PRO A 71 -6.19 4.85 -6.46
C PRO A 71 -5.32 5.42 -5.34
N PRO A 72 -5.10 6.75 -5.31
CA PRO A 72 -4.25 7.40 -4.32
C PRO A 72 -4.63 7.04 -2.88
N THR A 73 -3.63 6.77 -2.08
CA THR A 73 -3.75 6.43 -0.66
C THR A 73 -3.42 7.64 0.22
N VAL A 74 -3.71 7.53 1.52
CA VAL A 74 -3.29 8.55 2.50
C VAL A 74 -1.77 8.75 2.49
N ASN A 75 -0.98 7.71 2.18
CA ASN A 75 0.47 7.83 2.06
C ASN A 75 0.89 8.63 0.82
N ASP A 76 0.15 8.51 -0.28
CA ASP A 76 0.41 9.31 -1.48
C ASP A 76 0.16 10.78 -1.18
N LEU A 77 -0.96 11.12 -0.54
CA LEU A 77 -1.25 12.50 -0.13
C LEU A 77 -0.22 13.03 0.87
N ALA A 78 0.12 12.27 1.91
CA ALA A 78 1.10 12.68 2.92
C ALA A 78 2.47 12.99 2.29
N ASN A 79 2.99 12.08 1.46
CA ASN A 79 4.25 12.28 0.75
C ASN A 79 4.17 13.49 -0.19
N PHE A 80 3.06 13.67 -0.83
CA PHE A 80 2.83 14.72 -1.79
C PHE A 80 2.83 16.11 -1.13
N LEU A 81 2.11 16.27 -0.02
CA LEU A 81 2.14 17.46 0.81
C LEU A 81 3.53 17.71 1.40
N GLY A 82 4.21 16.65 1.86
CA GLY A 82 5.58 16.74 2.35
C GLY A 82 6.55 17.27 1.28
N HIS A 83 6.40 16.84 0.03
CA HIS A 83 7.18 17.37 -1.09
C HIS A 83 6.86 18.84 -1.39
N ALA A 84 5.59 19.22 -1.42
CA ALA A 84 5.19 20.61 -1.64
C ALA A 84 5.79 21.57 -0.61
N MET A 85 5.83 21.16 0.67
CA MET A 85 6.40 21.96 1.75
C MET A 85 7.93 22.00 1.73
N LEU A 86 8.60 20.86 1.44
CA LEU A 86 10.05 20.73 1.52
C LEU A 86 10.79 21.10 0.23
N ARG A 87 10.15 20.89 -0.92
CA ARG A 87 10.76 21.02 -2.25
C ARG A 87 9.71 21.46 -3.27
N PRO A 88 9.17 22.69 -3.16
CA PRO A 88 8.19 23.17 -4.12
C PRO A 88 8.77 23.18 -5.53
N LEU A 89 7.95 22.87 -6.54
CA LEU A 89 8.32 22.84 -7.97
C LEU A 89 8.65 24.23 -8.51
N THR A 90 7.91 25.23 -8.07
CA THR A 90 8.18 26.64 -8.37
C THR A 90 9.19 27.19 -7.37
N ALA A 91 9.81 28.34 -7.68
CA ALA A 91 10.76 29.02 -6.82
C ALA A 91 10.13 29.58 -5.51
N GLY A 92 9.13 28.87 -4.98
CA GLY A 92 8.48 29.15 -3.71
C GLY A 92 9.37 28.82 -2.52
N ASP A 93 9.13 29.50 -1.41
CA ASP A 93 9.85 29.24 -0.17
C ASP A 93 9.42 27.90 0.44
N ARG A 94 10.40 27.25 1.09
CA ARG A 94 10.14 26.05 1.89
C ARG A 94 9.37 26.45 3.14
N GLN A 95 8.11 26.07 3.22
CA GLN A 95 7.21 26.53 4.29
C GLN A 95 6.16 25.47 4.67
N ARG A 96 5.61 25.62 5.87
CA ARG A 96 4.36 24.97 6.27
C ARG A 96 3.23 25.97 6.07
N PRO A 97 2.17 25.61 5.33
CA PRO A 97 1.00 26.50 5.22
C PRO A 97 0.25 26.56 6.56
N GLY A 98 -0.38 27.67 6.83
CA GLY A 98 -1.31 27.80 7.97
C GLY A 98 -2.58 26.99 7.77
N THR A 99 -3.01 26.84 6.51
CA THR A 99 -4.22 26.09 6.16
C THR A 99 -3.99 25.22 4.93
N ILE A 100 -4.54 24.00 4.96
CA ILE A 100 -4.64 23.12 3.78
C ILE A 100 -6.11 22.80 3.53
N HIS A 101 -6.57 23.06 2.34
CA HIS A 101 -7.89 22.68 1.86
C HIS A 101 -7.77 21.36 1.10
N LEU A 102 -8.52 20.36 1.53
CA LEU A 102 -8.60 19.04 0.93
C LEU A 102 -10.04 18.74 0.54
N ARG A 103 -10.23 18.04 -0.56
CA ARG A 103 -11.54 17.51 -0.88
C ARG A 103 -11.94 16.48 0.19
N ASP A 104 -13.21 16.52 0.62
CA ASP A 104 -13.70 15.61 1.67
C ASP A 104 -13.72 14.17 1.15
N ARG A 105 -12.67 13.44 1.45
CA ARG A 105 -12.50 12.03 1.08
C ARG A 105 -12.18 11.19 2.31
N PRO A 106 -12.91 10.09 2.55
CA PRO A 106 -12.73 9.26 3.74
C PRO A 106 -11.31 8.75 3.95
N GLN A 107 -10.53 8.53 2.88
CA GLN A 107 -9.17 8.03 2.96
C GLN A 107 -8.17 9.04 3.53
N TRP A 108 -8.50 10.33 3.60
CA TRP A 108 -7.64 11.37 4.15
C TRP A 108 -7.68 11.48 5.68
N GLN A 109 -8.68 10.88 6.32
CA GLN A 109 -8.97 11.03 7.75
C GLN A 109 -7.77 10.66 8.66
N GLU A 110 -6.97 9.68 8.28
CA GLU A 110 -5.78 9.29 9.07
C GLU A 110 -4.68 10.37 9.08
N LEU A 111 -4.65 11.26 8.08
CA LEU A 111 -3.63 12.30 7.98
C LEU A 111 -3.97 13.54 8.84
N LEU A 112 -5.26 13.82 9.06
CA LEU A 112 -5.72 15.05 9.71
C LEU A 112 -5.08 15.30 11.09
N PRO A 113 -5.02 14.33 12.03
CA PRO A 113 -4.37 14.52 13.32
C PRO A 113 -2.87 14.81 13.20
N HIS A 114 -2.25 14.38 12.11
CA HIS A 114 -0.81 14.60 11.88
C HIS A 114 -0.53 16.00 11.33
N LEU A 115 -1.44 16.55 10.54
CA LEU A 115 -1.37 17.94 10.07
C LEU A 115 -1.63 18.91 11.24
N ASP A 116 -2.62 18.62 12.08
CA ASP A 116 -2.89 19.39 13.31
C ASP A 116 -1.66 19.45 14.23
N GLN A 117 -0.95 18.34 14.44
CA GLN A 117 0.30 18.30 15.21
C GLN A 117 1.44 19.13 14.60
N LEU A 118 1.34 19.51 13.34
CA LEU A 118 2.25 20.44 12.68
C LEU A 118 1.78 21.90 12.76
N GLY A 119 0.65 22.17 13.42
CA GLY A 119 0.02 23.46 13.49
C GLY A 119 -0.69 23.89 12.21
N ILE A 120 -1.00 22.93 11.33
CA ILE A 120 -1.66 23.16 10.04
C ILE A 120 -3.15 22.92 10.21
N LYS A 121 -3.97 23.94 9.98
CA LYS A 121 -5.43 23.82 9.94
C LYS A 121 -5.84 23.08 8.67
N VAL A 122 -6.76 22.12 8.79
CA VAL A 122 -7.33 21.44 7.61
C VAL A 122 -8.79 21.86 7.43
N VAL A 123 -9.13 22.22 6.21
CA VAL A 123 -10.49 22.50 5.75
C VAL A 123 -10.87 21.43 4.74
N LEU A 124 -11.91 20.66 5.06
CA LEU A 124 -12.50 19.71 4.12
C LEU A 124 -13.63 20.39 3.36
N ALA A 125 -13.61 20.30 2.04
CA ALA A 125 -14.57 20.92 1.15
C ALA A 125 -14.88 20.03 -0.05
N ASP A 126 -16.08 20.13 -0.60
CA ASP A 126 -16.45 19.44 -1.84
C ASP A 126 -15.79 20.09 -3.06
N ASP A 127 -15.63 21.41 -3.01
CA ASP A 127 -15.02 22.22 -4.06
C ASP A 127 -13.66 22.77 -3.63
N LEU A 128 -12.70 22.71 -4.54
CA LEU A 128 -11.37 23.29 -4.42
C LEU A 128 -11.15 24.23 -5.61
N PRO A 129 -11.60 25.50 -5.55
CA PRO A 129 -11.70 26.36 -6.72
C PRO A 129 -10.36 26.55 -7.47
N TRP A 130 -9.26 26.71 -6.75
CA TRP A 130 -7.94 26.90 -7.36
C TRP A 130 -7.41 25.60 -7.95
N PHE A 131 -7.59 24.49 -7.25
CA PHE A 131 -7.24 23.18 -7.77
C PHE A 131 -8.06 22.83 -9.00
N ASP A 132 -9.38 22.99 -8.94
CA ASP A 132 -10.28 22.66 -10.03
C ASP A 132 -9.96 23.50 -11.28
N GLN A 133 -9.67 24.79 -11.12
CA GLN A 133 -9.27 25.69 -12.21
C GLN A 133 -7.93 25.26 -12.81
N ALA A 134 -6.93 24.96 -11.98
CA ALA A 134 -5.62 24.53 -12.47
C ALA A 134 -5.67 23.20 -13.22
N VAL A 135 -6.53 22.26 -12.81
CA VAL A 135 -6.76 21.01 -13.57
C VAL A 135 -7.38 21.30 -14.93
N VAL A 136 -8.38 22.18 -15.00
CA VAL A 136 -9.00 22.59 -16.27
C VAL A 136 -7.94 23.18 -17.20
N GLU A 137 -7.15 24.15 -16.73
CA GLU A 137 -6.08 24.78 -17.51
C GLU A 137 -5.02 23.78 -17.97
N PHE A 138 -4.61 22.88 -17.06
CA PHE A 138 -3.64 21.82 -17.37
C PHE A 138 -4.16 20.90 -18.49
N LEU A 139 -5.40 20.46 -18.41
CA LEU A 139 -6.01 19.60 -19.43
C LEU A 139 -6.21 20.34 -20.77
N GLN A 140 -6.58 21.62 -20.73
CA GLN A 140 -6.67 22.45 -21.94
C GLN A 140 -5.31 22.59 -22.63
N HIS A 141 -4.24 22.89 -21.89
CA HIS A 141 -2.89 23.00 -22.42
C HIS A 141 -2.40 21.69 -23.06
N ARG A 142 -2.67 20.56 -22.47
CA ARG A 142 -2.28 19.25 -23.03
C ARG A 142 -3.00 18.93 -24.33
N ARG A 143 -4.22 19.47 -24.52
CA ARG A 143 -5.08 19.17 -25.67
C ARG A 143 -4.97 20.14 -26.84
N HIS A 144 -4.06 21.11 -26.82
CA HIS A 144 -3.85 21.98 -27.98
C HIS A 144 -3.60 21.21 -29.28
N ALA A 145 -3.36 19.90 -29.23
CA ALA A 145 -3.25 19.01 -30.40
C ALA A 145 -4.56 18.27 -30.79
N SER A 146 -5.69 18.47 -30.08
CA SER A 146 -6.93 17.71 -30.33
C SER A 146 -8.18 18.63 -30.25
N PRO A 147 -9.06 18.66 -31.26
CA PRO A 147 -10.15 19.66 -31.39
C PRO A 147 -11.39 19.38 -30.52
N LYS A 148 -11.34 18.49 -29.55
CA LYS A 148 -12.47 18.29 -28.63
C LYS A 148 -12.49 19.38 -27.57
N VAL A 149 -13.51 20.22 -27.61
CA VAL A 149 -13.83 21.18 -26.55
C VAL A 149 -14.08 20.40 -25.29
N LEU A 150 -13.31 20.70 -24.22
CA LEU A 150 -13.55 20.15 -22.89
C LEU A 150 -14.76 20.86 -22.29
N ASP A 151 -15.71 20.09 -21.83
CA ASP A 151 -16.77 20.60 -20.97
C ASP A 151 -16.20 20.79 -19.56
N GLU A 152 -15.99 22.04 -19.17
CA GLU A 152 -15.42 22.40 -17.88
C GLU A 152 -16.29 21.92 -16.71
N GLU A 153 -17.62 21.96 -16.87
CA GLU A 153 -18.53 21.50 -15.83
C GLU A 153 -18.42 19.98 -15.65
N GLN A 154 -18.30 19.24 -16.76
CA GLN A 154 -18.05 17.79 -16.69
C GLN A 154 -16.72 17.47 -15.99
N ILE A 155 -15.66 18.25 -16.22
CA ILE A 155 -14.38 18.07 -15.53
C ILE A 155 -14.57 18.29 -14.03
N ARG A 156 -15.25 19.39 -13.63
CA ARG A 156 -15.50 19.70 -12.22
C ARG A 156 -16.34 18.61 -11.54
N GLU A 157 -17.34 18.09 -12.23
CA GLU A 157 -18.15 16.96 -11.73
C GLU A 157 -17.30 15.69 -11.57
N ASP A 158 -16.42 15.38 -12.52
CA ASP A 158 -15.51 14.24 -12.43
C ASP A 158 -14.50 14.39 -11.27
N LEU A 159 -14.06 15.61 -10.98
CA LEU A 159 -13.18 15.90 -9.84
C LEU A 159 -13.86 15.64 -8.48
N ARG A 160 -15.17 15.87 -8.37
CA ARG A 160 -15.95 15.62 -7.16
C ARG A 160 -16.23 14.14 -6.94
N ARG A 161 -16.10 13.29 -7.97
CA ARG A 161 -16.40 11.86 -7.84
C ARG A 161 -15.49 11.20 -6.80
N PRO A 162 -16.05 10.35 -5.91
CA PRO A 162 -15.23 9.58 -5.01
C PRO A 162 -14.31 8.63 -5.78
N PHE A 163 -13.14 8.37 -5.23
CA PHE A 163 -12.26 7.36 -5.82
C PHE A 163 -12.94 5.99 -5.80
N PRO A 164 -12.80 5.19 -6.86
CA PRO A 164 -13.33 3.84 -6.86
C PRO A 164 -12.72 3.05 -5.71
N PRO A 165 -13.50 2.17 -5.08
CA PRO A 165 -12.96 1.32 -4.03
C PRO A 165 -11.80 0.51 -4.59
N ARG A 166 -10.68 0.52 -3.88
CA ARG A 166 -9.49 -0.24 -4.26
C ARG A 166 -9.83 -1.73 -4.31
N LYS A 167 -9.72 -2.33 -5.50
CA LYS A 167 -9.81 -3.77 -5.63
C LYS A 167 -8.54 -4.40 -5.05
N PRO A 168 -8.64 -5.36 -4.12
CA PRO A 168 -7.48 -6.05 -3.60
C PRO A 168 -6.65 -6.65 -4.73
N THR A 169 -5.38 -6.29 -4.80
CA THR A 169 -4.43 -6.87 -5.76
C THR A 169 -3.84 -8.17 -5.22
N SER A 170 -3.17 -8.94 -6.07
CA SER A 170 -2.40 -10.11 -5.61
C SER A 170 -1.28 -9.72 -4.64
N ILE A 171 -0.76 -8.48 -4.75
CA ILE A 171 0.25 -7.95 -3.83
C ILE A 171 -0.38 -7.69 -2.46
N ASP A 172 -1.57 -7.13 -2.40
CA ASP A 172 -2.26 -6.89 -1.12
C ASP A 172 -2.59 -8.21 -0.41
N ALA A 173 -3.01 -9.21 -1.17
CA ALA A 173 -3.24 -10.55 -0.62
C ALA A 173 -1.93 -11.18 -0.10
N ALA A 174 -0.82 -10.99 -0.82
CA ALA A 174 0.49 -11.48 -0.39
C ALA A 174 0.95 -10.79 0.91
N LEU A 175 0.84 -9.46 0.97
CA LEU A 175 1.18 -8.69 2.17
C LEU A 175 0.30 -9.07 3.35
N ALA A 176 -1.01 -9.21 3.16
CA ALA A 176 -1.94 -9.62 4.21
C ALA A 176 -1.57 -11.01 4.78
N LEU A 177 -1.18 -11.93 3.91
CA LEU A 177 -0.76 -13.27 4.32
C LEU A 177 0.59 -13.27 5.05
N MET A 178 1.55 -12.47 4.59
CA MET A 178 2.84 -12.30 5.28
C MET A 178 2.65 -11.70 6.68
N HIS A 179 1.82 -10.69 6.84
CA HIS A 179 1.52 -10.10 8.15
C HIS A 179 0.80 -11.07 9.07
N TRP A 180 -0.19 -11.79 8.55
CA TRP A 180 -0.86 -12.84 9.31
C TRP A 180 0.14 -13.89 9.82
N THR A 181 1.09 -14.32 8.97
CA THR A 181 2.14 -15.27 9.35
C THR A 181 3.04 -14.71 10.43
N ASP A 182 3.43 -13.44 10.35
CA ASP A 182 4.22 -12.75 11.37
C ASP A 182 3.47 -12.63 12.69
N ASP A 183 2.17 -12.32 12.67
CA ASP A 183 1.33 -12.26 13.86
C ASP A 183 1.14 -13.65 14.50
N LEU A 184 0.97 -14.68 13.69
CA LEU A 184 0.93 -16.08 14.16
C LEU A 184 2.23 -16.42 14.92
N LEU A 185 3.39 -16.18 14.31
CA LEU A 185 4.68 -16.49 14.94
C LEU A 185 4.92 -15.65 16.20
N LYS A 186 4.56 -14.36 16.20
CA LYS A 186 4.66 -13.50 17.38
C LYS A 186 3.78 -13.99 18.53
N ALA A 187 2.57 -14.46 18.25
CA ALA A 187 1.67 -15.00 19.26
C ALA A 187 2.29 -16.23 19.94
N GLY A 188 2.88 -17.15 19.17
CA GLY A 188 3.58 -18.30 19.71
C GLY A 188 4.80 -17.91 20.57
N TYR A 189 5.68 -17.03 20.06
CA TYR A 189 6.89 -16.60 20.80
C TYR A 189 6.58 -15.72 22.02
N ALA A 190 5.54 -14.88 21.98
CA ALA A 190 5.18 -14.02 23.11
C ALA A 190 4.69 -14.84 24.31
N SER A 191 3.97 -15.91 24.08
CA SER A 191 3.50 -16.82 25.13
C SER A 191 4.66 -17.55 25.77
N ALA A 192 5.64 -18.01 24.99
CA ALA A 192 6.83 -18.66 25.50
C ALA A 192 7.67 -17.77 26.45
N ARG A 193 7.70 -16.43 26.17
CA ARG A 193 8.45 -15.46 27.00
C ARG A 193 7.75 -15.08 28.31
N LYS A 194 6.43 -15.12 28.38
CA LYS A 194 5.66 -14.65 29.54
C LYS A 194 5.32 -15.73 30.55
N GLY A 195 5.72 -16.98 30.32
CA GLY A 195 5.37 -18.11 31.20
C GLY A 195 3.85 -18.38 31.26
N THR A 196 3.06 -17.74 30.42
CA THR A 196 1.67 -18.09 30.21
C THR A 196 1.61 -19.32 29.31
N PRO A 197 0.63 -20.24 29.49
CA PRO A 197 0.48 -21.36 28.57
C PRO A 197 0.34 -20.78 27.15
N ALA A 198 1.32 -21.10 26.31
CA ALA A 198 1.28 -20.68 24.92
C ALA A 198 0.06 -21.32 24.27
N ALA A 199 -0.65 -20.58 23.43
CA ALA A 199 -1.69 -21.17 22.60
C ALA A 199 -1.11 -22.31 21.74
N PHE A 200 0.16 -22.20 21.37
CA PHE A 200 0.96 -23.22 20.67
C PHE A 200 2.46 -22.92 20.81
N ASP A 201 3.29 -23.94 20.59
CA ASP A 201 4.76 -23.79 20.50
C ASP A 201 5.15 -23.62 19.00
N PRO A 202 5.81 -22.50 18.62
CA PRO A 202 6.29 -22.30 17.25
C PRO A 202 7.28 -23.36 16.76
N MET A 203 7.88 -24.10 17.69
CA MET A 203 8.79 -25.23 17.40
C MET A 203 8.05 -26.56 17.21
N SER A 204 6.76 -26.62 17.55
CA SER A 204 5.95 -27.81 17.30
C SER A 204 5.88 -28.11 15.81
N THR A 205 5.99 -29.40 15.48
CA THR A 205 5.95 -29.89 14.11
C THR A 205 4.50 -30.00 13.62
N VAL A 206 4.28 -29.54 12.40
CA VAL A 206 3.01 -29.70 11.70
C VAL A 206 3.28 -30.45 10.39
N THR A 207 2.50 -31.51 10.16
CA THR A 207 2.55 -32.30 8.94
C THR A 207 1.66 -31.67 7.89
N ILE A 208 2.21 -31.34 6.73
CA ILE A 208 1.43 -30.82 5.58
C ILE A 208 1.69 -31.68 4.37
N HIS A 209 0.60 -32.20 3.79
CA HIS A 209 0.66 -32.93 2.55
C HIS A 209 0.83 -31.96 1.35
N LEU A 210 1.91 -32.15 0.56
CA LEU A 210 2.18 -31.42 -0.67
C LEU A 210 2.20 -32.37 -1.85
N THR A 211 1.74 -31.91 -3.02
CA THR A 211 1.96 -32.63 -4.27
C THR A 211 3.38 -32.39 -4.80
N ASP A 212 3.88 -33.27 -5.68
CA ASP A 212 5.20 -33.07 -6.31
C ASP A 212 5.28 -31.71 -7.03
N GLU A 213 4.20 -31.27 -7.68
CA GLU A 213 4.15 -29.96 -8.33
C GLU A 213 4.27 -28.80 -7.34
N GLU A 214 3.64 -28.94 -6.16
CA GLU A 214 3.71 -27.92 -5.11
C GLU A 214 5.08 -27.88 -4.47
N LEU A 215 5.69 -29.04 -4.25
CA LEU A 215 7.05 -29.16 -3.72
C LEU A 215 8.06 -28.58 -4.71
N GLN A 216 7.94 -28.91 -6.01
CA GLN A 216 8.74 -28.30 -7.07
C GLN A 216 8.57 -26.78 -7.14
N LEU A 217 7.35 -26.28 -6.97
CA LEU A 217 7.09 -24.84 -6.93
C LEU A 217 7.83 -24.16 -5.76
N ILE A 218 7.83 -24.78 -4.58
CA ILE A 218 8.60 -24.26 -3.42
C ILE A 218 10.10 -24.28 -3.74
N LEU A 219 10.62 -25.35 -4.30
CA LEU A 219 12.05 -25.51 -4.60
C LEU A 219 12.56 -24.59 -5.70
N THR A 220 11.73 -24.25 -6.69
CA THR A 220 12.14 -23.45 -7.84
C THR A 220 11.87 -21.97 -7.71
N GLU A 221 10.74 -21.60 -7.10
CA GLU A 221 10.25 -20.22 -7.12
C GLU A 221 10.46 -19.48 -5.80
N THR A 222 10.92 -20.14 -4.74
CA THR A 222 11.03 -19.51 -3.43
C THR A 222 12.46 -19.29 -2.96
N TYR A 223 12.63 -18.24 -2.13
CA TYR A 223 13.91 -17.98 -1.46
C TYR A 223 14.29 -19.08 -0.45
N VAL A 224 13.31 -19.79 0.10
CA VAL A 224 13.52 -20.94 1.01
C VAL A 224 14.37 -22.02 0.35
N ALA A 225 14.23 -22.19 -0.97
CA ALA A 225 15.07 -23.09 -1.75
C ALA A 225 16.57 -22.75 -1.68
N ARG A 226 16.92 -21.52 -1.28
CA ARG A 226 18.31 -21.07 -1.10
C ARG A 226 18.82 -21.26 0.34
N THR A 227 17.95 -21.62 1.28
CA THR A 227 18.38 -21.87 2.66
C THR A 227 19.08 -23.23 2.75
N LYS A 228 20.33 -23.24 3.26
CA LYS A 228 21.15 -24.45 3.40
C LYS A 228 20.52 -25.54 4.27
N LYS A 229 19.51 -25.19 5.06
CA LYS A 229 18.88 -26.09 6.03
C LYS A 229 17.61 -26.76 5.48
N LEU A 230 16.70 -26.00 4.89
CA LEU A 230 15.40 -26.50 4.43
C LEU A 230 15.47 -27.16 3.05
N ARG A 231 16.31 -26.66 2.16
CA ARG A 231 16.40 -27.17 0.79
C ARG A 231 16.73 -28.65 0.73
N PRO A 232 17.75 -29.17 1.42
CA PRO A 232 18.06 -30.61 1.35
C PRO A 232 16.94 -31.50 1.88
N GLN A 233 16.20 -31.02 2.90
CA GLN A 233 15.05 -31.74 3.44
C GLN A 233 13.91 -31.85 2.44
N LEU A 234 13.59 -30.75 1.78
CA LEU A 234 12.55 -30.71 0.76
C LEU A 234 12.94 -31.45 -0.53
N GLU A 235 14.21 -31.39 -0.95
CA GLU A 235 14.71 -32.13 -2.10
C GLU A 235 14.67 -33.66 -1.86
N ALA A 236 14.95 -34.11 -0.65
CA ALA A 236 14.86 -35.53 -0.28
C ALA A 236 13.43 -36.07 -0.31
N MET A 237 12.42 -35.24 -0.27
CA MET A 237 11.00 -35.63 -0.29
C MET A 237 10.41 -35.72 -1.69
N VAL A 238 11.12 -35.22 -2.72
CA VAL A 238 10.64 -35.26 -4.13
C VAL A 238 10.51 -36.72 -4.59
N GLY A 239 9.33 -37.11 -5.04
CA GLY A 239 9.04 -38.45 -5.51
C GLY A 239 8.79 -39.49 -4.40
N LEU A 240 8.80 -39.06 -3.13
CA LEU A 240 8.43 -39.88 -1.97
C LEU A 240 7.02 -39.55 -1.50
N GLN A 241 6.59 -40.18 -0.40
CA GLN A 241 5.32 -39.83 0.25
C GLN A 241 5.39 -38.40 0.77
N GLN A 242 4.42 -37.57 0.37
CA GLN A 242 4.52 -36.10 0.36
C GLN A 242 4.03 -35.46 1.67
N ASP A 243 3.99 -36.19 2.76
CA ASP A 243 3.71 -35.68 4.09
C ASP A 243 5.01 -35.07 4.66
N ILE A 244 5.05 -33.74 4.71
CA ILE A 244 6.22 -33.00 5.12
C ILE A 244 6.04 -32.50 6.54
N ASP A 245 6.95 -32.91 7.41
CA ASP A 245 7.00 -32.55 8.81
C ASP A 245 7.97 -31.38 9.00
N LEU A 246 7.45 -30.18 9.24
CA LEU A 246 8.26 -29.01 9.57
C LEU A 246 7.71 -28.29 10.80
N PRO A 247 8.58 -27.65 11.58
CA PRO A 247 8.16 -26.72 12.63
C PRO A 247 7.31 -25.58 12.07
N ILE A 248 6.37 -25.07 12.87
CA ILE A 248 5.45 -23.99 12.47
C ILE A 248 6.21 -22.77 11.94
N HIS A 249 7.32 -22.40 12.57
CA HIS A 249 8.14 -21.26 12.15
C HIS A 249 8.79 -21.49 10.77
N GLU A 250 9.16 -22.70 10.41
CA GLU A 250 9.73 -23.06 9.10
C GLU A 250 8.62 -23.03 8.02
N TRP A 251 7.42 -23.53 8.33
CA TRP A 251 6.26 -23.36 7.49
C TRP A 251 5.90 -21.88 7.28
N GLY A 252 6.03 -21.04 8.31
CA GLY A 252 5.87 -19.59 8.20
C GLY A 252 6.86 -18.98 7.19
N GLN A 253 8.11 -19.42 7.19
CA GLN A 253 9.11 -19.01 6.20
C GLN A 253 8.72 -19.45 4.77
N VAL A 254 8.20 -20.67 4.62
CA VAL A 254 7.69 -21.15 3.32
C VAL A 254 6.56 -20.26 2.82
N VAL A 255 5.57 -19.94 3.67
CA VAL A 255 4.44 -19.06 3.32
C VAL A 255 4.95 -17.68 2.89
N CYS A 256 5.81 -17.04 3.69
CA CYS A 256 6.37 -15.72 3.34
C CYS A 256 7.16 -15.75 2.03
N SER A 257 7.93 -16.81 1.80
CA SER A 257 8.71 -16.98 0.56
C SER A 257 7.83 -17.19 -0.66
N LEU A 258 6.73 -17.94 -0.55
CA LEU A 258 5.74 -18.09 -1.61
C LEU A 258 5.02 -16.76 -1.92
N CYS A 259 4.75 -15.94 -0.89
CA CYS A 259 4.18 -14.61 -1.08
C CYS A 259 5.13 -13.66 -1.83
N ALA A 260 6.43 -13.80 -1.61
CA ALA A 260 7.46 -13.02 -2.28
C ALA A 260 7.86 -13.59 -3.65
N ALA A 261 7.45 -14.83 -3.97
CA ALA A 261 7.81 -15.53 -5.18
C ALA A 261 7.04 -15.01 -6.41
N GLY A 262 7.66 -15.17 -7.55
CA GLY A 262 6.98 -15.14 -8.83
C GLY A 262 7.33 -13.97 -9.73
N GLU A 263 8.22 -14.22 -10.68
CA GLU A 263 8.29 -13.50 -11.94
C GLU A 263 7.23 -14.09 -12.89
N GLY A 264 6.14 -13.32 -13.09
CA GLY A 264 5.05 -13.69 -13.99
C GLY A 264 3.71 -13.99 -13.30
N ALA A 265 2.62 -13.57 -13.93
CA ALA A 265 1.27 -13.61 -13.35
C ALA A 265 0.78 -15.03 -13.00
N ARG A 266 1.16 -16.05 -13.80
CA ARG A 266 0.75 -17.45 -13.57
C ARG A 266 1.49 -18.08 -12.38
N ALA A 267 2.83 -17.90 -12.31
CA ALA A 267 3.65 -18.42 -11.22
C ALA A 267 3.21 -17.79 -9.89
N ARG A 268 3.02 -16.48 -9.85
CA ARG A 268 2.52 -15.76 -8.68
C ARG A 268 1.15 -16.27 -8.22
N LYS A 269 0.21 -16.51 -9.14
CA LYS A 269 -1.12 -17.05 -8.79
C LYS A 269 -1.03 -18.43 -8.17
N ARG A 270 -0.16 -19.31 -8.68
CA ARG A 270 0.06 -20.67 -8.13
C ARG A 270 0.72 -20.59 -6.75
N ALA A 271 1.78 -19.82 -6.61
CA ALA A 271 2.47 -19.58 -5.33
C ALA A 271 1.54 -19.04 -4.25
N MET A 272 0.70 -18.05 -4.58
CA MET A 272 -0.28 -17.49 -3.64
C MET A 272 -1.37 -18.47 -3.22
N ARG A 273 -1.84 -19.34 -4.12
CA ARG A 273 -2.80 -20.40 -3.77
C ARG A 273 -2.18 -21.38 -2.79
N LEU A 274 -0.94 -21.79 -3.03
CA LEU A 274 -0.23 -22.72 -2.15
C LEU A 274 0.05 -22.07 -0.78
N ALA A 275 0.55 -20.83 -0.76
CA ALA A 275 0.75 -20.09 0.48
C ALA A 275 -0.52 -19.99 1.32
N GLY A 276 -1.65 -19.65 0.69
CA GLY A 276 -2.95 -19.57 1.38
C GLY A 276 -3.46 -20.92 1.88
N ARG A 277 -3.17 -22.03 1.18
CA ARG A 277 -3.49 -23.37 1.64
C ARG A 277 -2.66 -23.77 2.86
N ILE A 278 -1.35 -23.58 2.80
CA ILE A 278 -0.45 -23.87 3.91
C ILE A 278 -0.84 -23.04 5.15
N ALA A 279 -1.07 -21.74 4.99
CA ALA A 279 -1.46 -20.87 6.10
C ALA A 279 -2.77 -21.31 6.78
N ARG A 280 -3.76 -21.78 6.02
CA ARG A 280 -5.01 -22.32 6.61
C ARG A 280 -4.75 -23.59 7.42
N LEU A 281 -3.96 -24.51 6.88
CA LEU A 281 -3.60 -25.74 7.59
C LEU A 281 -2.82 -25.44 8.89
N LEU A 282 -1.92 -24.45 8.86
CA LEU A 282 -1.24 -23.98 10.08
C LEU A 282 -2.22 -23.38 11.08
N ALA A 283 -3.15 -22.53 10.64
CA ALA A 283 -4.18 -21.96 11.51
C ALA A 283 -5.03 -23.04 12.19
N GLU A 284 -5.48 -24.03 11.44
CA GLU A 284 -6.24 -25.17 11.92
C GLU A 284 -5.45 -26.00 12.94
N ALA A 285 -4.18 -26.29 12.64
CA ALA A 285 -3.32 -27.10 13.50
C ALA A 285 -3.06 -26.47 14.87
N VAL A 286 -3.05 -25.13 14.96
CA VAL A 286 -2.74 -24.40 16.20
C VAL A 286 -3.94 -23.69 16.83
N GLY A 287 -5.14 -23.80 16.25
CA GLY A 287 -6.34 -23.13 16.74
C GLY A 287 -6.27 -21.59 16.63
N PHE A 288 -5.49 -21.06 15.68
CA PHE A 288 -5.36 -19.62 15.45
C PHE A 288 -6.41 -19.13 14.44
N GLU A 289 -6.80 -17.86 14.54
CA GLU A 289 -7.73 -17.28 13.55
C GLU A 289 -7.15 -17.40 12.15
N GLY A 290 -7.94 -17.92 11.20
CA GLY A 290 -7.50 -18.19 9.83
C GLY A 290 -7.05 -16.92 9.10
N PRO A 291 -6.23 -17.09 8.04
CA PRO A 291 -5.73 -15.96 7.27
C PRO A 291 -6.87 -15.20 6.58
N PRO A 292 -6.75 -13.86 6.43
CA PRO A 292 -7.79 -12.99 5.89
C PRO A 292 -7.94 -13.10 4.35
N LEU A 293 -7.91 -14.31 3.81
CA LEU A 293 -8.06 -14.57 2.38
C LEU A 293 -9.52 -14.79 2.04
N LYS A 294 -10.04 -14.08 1.03
CA LYS A 294 -11.36 -14.37 0.46
C LYS A 294 -11.32 -15.75 -0.19
N LYS A 295 -12.39 -16.53 0.06
CA LYS A 295 -12.64 -17.82 -0.61
C LYS A 295 -12.72 -17.66 -2.11
#